data_d6e151f357e5df3c6eaa56a452ecbbf8
#
_entry.id   d6e151f357e5df3c6eaa56a452ecbbf8
#
_cell.length_a   1.000
_cell.length_b   1.000
_cell.length_c   1.000
_cell.angle_alpha   90.00
_cell.angle_beta   90.00
_cell.angle_gamma   90.00
#
_symmetry.space_group_name_H-M   'P 1'
#
loop_
_entity.id
_entity.type
_entity.pdbx_description
1 polymer ?
#
loop_
_entity_poly.entity_id
_entity_poly.type
_entity_poly.pdbx_seq_one_letter_code
_entity_poly.pdbx_strand_id
1 'polypeptide(L)'
;GMSKEEARKKVVEMLADVKIPNPEVVAKQYPHQLSGGMRQRVMIAMALACKPKLLIADEPTTALDVTIQAQILKLMNDLKREHGTSILFITHDLGVIAQMADDVAVMYCGQVVEMAPAKTLFTDCEFSHPYTEGLMVSIPRLDTPAGVRLESIPGSVPHPLNLPKGCKFAPRCKYCQQRCLEEEPELVNVTEEQQVRCFYPRKEERRANLK
;
A
#
# COMPACT_ATOMS: atom_id res chain seq x y z
N GLY A 1 27.15 -25.78 2.38
CA GLY A 1 26.67 -24.82 3.36
C GLY A 1 27.78 -23.83 3.69
N MET A 2 27.40 -22.61 4.05
CA MET A 2 28.30 -21.52 4.41
C MET A 2 28.92 -21.79 5.80
N SER A 3 30.22 -21.51 6.00
CA SER A 3 30.87 -21.60 7.32
C SER A 3 30.29 -20.52 8.27
N LYS A 4 30.49 -20.69 9.60
CA LYS A 4 30.04 -19.70 10.59
C LYS A 4 30.72 -18.34 10.41
N GLU A 5 31.95 -18.32 9.95
CA GLU A 5 32.71 -17.10 9.73
C GLU A 5 32.20 -16.35 8.48
N GLU A 6 32.00 -17.06 7.37
CA GLU A 6 31.39 -16.51 6.16
C GLU A 6 29.98 -15.98 6.43
N ALA A 7 29.17 -16.71 7.21
CA ALA A 7 27.84 -16.28 7.59
C ALA A 7 27.87 -14.97 8.40
N ARG A 8 28.79 -14.84 9.37
CA ARG A 8 28.96 -13.61 10.16
C ARG A 8 29.36 -12.42 9.29
N LYS A 9 30.30 -12.61 8.37
CA LYS A 9 30.70 -11.57 7.41
C LYS A 9 29.51 -11.14 6.57
N LYS A 10 28.74 -12.10 6.07
CA LYS A 10 27.55 -11.82 5.27
C LYS A 10 26.47 -11.06 6.03
N VAL A 11 26.25 -11.38 7.31
CA VAL A 11 25.31 -10.63 8.19
C VAL A 11 25.74 -9.17 8.32
N VAL A 12 27.02 -8.90 8.55
CA VAL A 12 27.54 -7.53 8.68
C VAL A 12 27.36 -6.76 7.37
N GLU A 13 27.64 -7.36 6.22
CA GLU A 13 27.39 -6.79 4.91
C GLU A 13 25.91 -6.44 4.72
N MET A 14 24.99 -7.38 5.00
CA MET A 14 23.55 -7.18 4.89
C MET A 14 23.02 -6.05 5.80
N LEU A 15 23.56 -5.96 7.02
CA LEU A 15 23.21 -4.86 7.94
C LEU A 15 23.72 -3.49 7.44
N ALA A 16 24.88 -3.47 6.80
CA ALA A 16 25.40 -2.25 6.17
C ALA A 16 24.54 -1.82 4.96
N ASP A 17 24.11 -2.77 4.12
CA ASP A 17 23.22 -2.51 2.97
C ASP A 17 21.93 -1.80 3.39
N VAL A 18 21.34 -2.22 4.52
CA VAL A 18 20.14 -1.57 5.09
C VAL A 18 20.45 -0.34 5.95
N LYS A 19 21.67 0.19 5.85
CA LYS A 19 22.11 1.43 6.53
C LYS A 19 22.00 1.36 8.05
N ILE A 20 22.30 0.20 8.65
CA ILE A 20 22.46 0.06 10.11
C ILE A 20 23.81 0.67 10.51
N PRO A 21 23.86 1.59 11.49
CA PRO A 21 25.12 2.11 12.02
C PRO A 21 25.86 1.03 12.82
N ASN A 22 27.20 0.98 12.70
CA ASN A 22 28.06 0.01 13.41
C ASN A 22 27.57 -1.45 13.29
N PRO A 23 27.43 -2.00 12.07
CA PRO A 23 26.76 -3.28 11.83
C PRO A 23 27.43 -4.45 12.56
N GLU A 24 28.77 -4.41 12.77
CA GLU A 24 29.53 -5.42 13.53
C GLU A 24 29.11 -5.48 15.01
N VAL A 25 28.75 -4.34 15.60
CA VAL A 25 28.27 -4.24 16.98
C VAL A 25 26.83 -4.72 17.04
N VAL A 26 25.98 -4.24 16.12
CA VAL A 26 24.57 -4.56 16.07
C VAL A 26 24.32 -6.05 15.78
N ALA A 27 25.19 -6.69 14.99
CA ALA A 27 25.12 -8.14 14.72
C ALA A 27 25.24 -9.02 15.98
N LYS A 28 25.68 -8.45 17.11
CA LYS A 28 25.81 -9.15 18.40
C LYS A 28 24.71 -8.78 19.39
N GLN A 29 23.85 -7.83 19.04
CA GLN A 29 22.77 -7.33 19.90
C GLN A 29 21.51 -8.20 19.79
N TYR A 30 20.71 -8.17 20.84
CA TYR A 30 19.39 -8.80 20.86
C TYR A 30 18.31 -7.81 20.34
N PRO A 31 17.20 -8.32 19.78
CA PRO A 31 16.14 -7.48 19.21
C PRO A 31 15.58 -6.42 20.16
N HIS A 32 15.53 -6.69 21.46
CA HIS A 32 15.04 -5.74 22.48
C HIS A 32 16.00 -4.57 22.73
N GLN A 33 17.26 -4.67 22.29
CA GLN A 33 18.27 -3.60 22.40
C GLN A 33 18.20 -2.64 21.20
N LEU A 34 17.41 -2.96 20.16
CA LEU A 34 17.28 -2.19 18.93
C LEU A 34 16.05 -1.27 18.99
N SER A 35 16.18 -0.05 18.43
CA SER A 35 15.02 0.81 18.19
C SER A 35 14.02 0.19 17.19
N GLY A 36 12.80 0.71 17.11
CA GLY A 36 11.78 0.25 16.15
C GLY A 36 12.29 0.29 14.70
N GLY A 37 12.86 1.41 14.29
CA GLY A 37 13.42 1.56 12.94
C GLY A 37 14.63 0.65 12.67
N MET A 38 15.46 0.38 13.67
CA MET A 38 16.56 -0.58 13.53
C MET A 38 16.04 -2.01 13.38
N ARG A 39 15.04 -2.41 14.18
CA ARG A 39 14.40 -3.73 14.02
C ARG A 39 13.81 -3.90 12.63
N GLN A 40 13.11 -2.86 12.12
CA GLN A 40 12.55 -2.89 10.77
C GLN A 40 13.63 -3.07 9.69
N ARG A 41 14.74 -2.35 9.78
CA ARG A 41 15.89 -2.50 8.87
C ARG A 41 16.48 -3.92 8.91
N VAL A 42 16.62 -4.49 10.11
CA VAL A 42 17.09 -5.88 10.28
C VAL A 42 16.11 -6.85 9.63
N MET A 43 14.80 -6.69 9.80
CA MET A 43 13.80 -7.54 9.14
C MET A 43 13.89 -7.45 7.61
N ILE A 44 14.09 -6.24 7.06
CA ILE A 44 14.31 -6.05 5.61
C ILE A 44 15.59 -6.77 5.17
N ALA A 45 16.70 -6.64 5.91
CA ALA A 45 17.94 -7.35 5.61
C ALA A 45 17.75 -8.87 5.60
N MET A 46 17.02 -9.41 6.58
CA MET A 46 16.68 -10.84 6.64
C MET A 46 15.87 -11.29 5.42
N ALA A 47 14.85 -10.52 5.02
CA ALA A 47 14.02 -10.84 3.88
C ALA A 47 14.82 -10.82 2.55
N LEU A 48 15.80 -9.93 2.44
CA LEU A 48 16.65 -9.79 1.25
C LEU A 48 17.86 -10.75 1.24
N ALA A 49 18.15 -11.42 2.35
CA ALA A 49 19.35 -12.29 2.48
C ALA A 49 19.45 -13.38 1.41
N CYS A 50 18.31 -13.88 0.94
CA CYS A 50 18.22 -14.90 -0.12
C CYS A 50 18.12 -14.29 -1.53
N LYS A 51 18.26 -12.99 -1.70
CA LYS A 51 18.12 -12.26 -2.98
C LYS A 51 16.82 -12.64 -3.72
N PRO A 52 15.66 -12.45 -3.11
CA PRO A 52 14.39 -12.83 -3.71
C PRO A 52 14.09 -11.96 -4.93
N LYS A 53 13.37 -12.51 -5.91
CA LYS A 53 12.83 -11.75 -7.03
C LYS A 53 11.61 -10.91 -6.62
N LEU A 54 10.87 -11.36 -5.60
CA LEU A 54 9.69 -10.70 -5.05
C LEU A 54 9.83 -10.60 -3.53
N LEU A 55 9.69 -9.40 -3.00
CA LEU A 55 9.57 -9.10 -1.58
C LEU A 55 8.10 -8.76 -1.26
N ILE A 56 7.49 -9.48 -0.32
CA ILE A 56 6.16 -9.15 0.20
C ILE A 56 6.35 -8.35 1.48
N ALA A 57 5.88 -7.10 1.48
CA ALA A 57 5.97 -6.17 2.59
C ALA A 57 4.55 -5.85 3.08
N ASP A 58 4.14 -6.54 4.15
CA ASP A 58 2.83 -6.38 4.77
C ASP A 58 2.93 -5.38 5.92
N GLU A 59 2.32 -4.20 5.73
CA GLU A 59 2.33 -3.08 6.67
C GLU A 59 3.74 -2.70 7.22
N PRO A 60 4.77 -2.56 6.36
CA PRO A 60 6.16 -2.49 6.82
C PRO A 60 6.51 -1.20 7.58
N THR A 61 5.62 -0.22 7.60
CA THR A 61 5.84 1.06 8.29
C THR A 61 4.87 1.30 9.44
N THR A 62 4.00 0.34 9.75
CA THR A 62 3.07 0.44 10.87
C THR A 62 3.82 0.59 12.20
N ALA A 63 3.34 1.46 13.07
CA ALA A 63 3.93 1.83 14.36
C ALA A 63 5.33 2.49 14.30
N LEU A 64 5.72 3.04 13.16
CA LEU A 64 6.89 3.91 13.03
C LEU A 64 6.47 5.38 13.04
N ASP A 65 7.30 6.24 13.60
CA ASP A 65 7.12 7.69 13.43
C ASP A 65 7.35 8.12 11.96
N VAL A 66 6.78 9.27 11.58
CA VAL A 66 6.79 9.76 10.19
C VAL A 66 8.21 9.89 9.61
N THR A 67 9.17 10.28 10.45
CA THR A 67 10.57 10.46 10.00
C THR A 67 11.21 9.12 9.69
N ILE A 68 11.04 8.14 10.57
CA ILE A 68 11.56 6.78 10.36
C ILE A 68 10.82 6.10 9.22
N GLN A 69 9.49 6.27 9.12
CA GLN A 69 8.72 5.78 7.97
C GLN A 69 9.31 6.26 6.65
N ALA A 70 9.54 7.56 6.48
CA ALA A 70 10.13 8.11 5.26
C ALA A 70 11.51 7.52 4.94
N GLN A 71 12.35 7.28 5.96
CA GLN A 71 13.65 6.64 5.80
C GLN A 71 13.54 5.18 5.35
N ILE A 72 12.58 4.42 5.89
CA ILE A 72 12.34 3.02 5.50
C ILE A 72 11.83 2.94 4.06
N LEU A 73 10.88 3.81 3.67
CA LEU A 73 10.37 3.85 2.30
C LEU A 73 11.48 4.19 1.29
N LYS A 74 12.33 5.18 1.63
CA LYS A 74 13.49 5.49 0.80
C LYS A 74 14.44 4.31 0.68
N LEU A 75 14.77 3.65 1.79
CA LEU A 75 15.62 2.47 1.81
C LEU A 75 15.05 1.36 0.90
N MET A 76 13.75 1.06 1.01
CA MET A 76 13.10 0.03 0.18
C MET A 76 13.17 0.38 -1.31
N ASN A 77 12.95 1.65 -1.68
CA ASN A 77 13.10 2.11 -3.07
C ASN A 77 14.53 1.99 -3.58
N ASP A 78 15.52 2.30 -2.75
CA ASP A 78 16.94 2.16 -3.11
C ASP A 78 17.28 0.68 -3.33
N LEU A 79 16.89 -0.21 -2.41
CA LEU A 79 17.12 -1.64 -2.51
C LEU A 79 16.38 -2.29 -3.70
N LYS A 80 15.15 -1.84 -4.02
CA LYS A 80 14.41 -2.23 -5.23
C LYS A 80 15.25 -1.99 -6.49
N ARG A 81 15.88 -0.82 -6.59
CA ARG A 81 16.72 -0.44 -7.74
C ARG A 81 18.05 -1.18 -7.77
N GLU A 82 18.71 -1.32 -6.61
CA GLU A 82 20.03 -1.94 -6.51
C GLU A 82 19.99 -3.46 -6.75
N HIS A 83 18.94 -4.13 -6.29
CA HIS A 83 18.82 -5.59 -6.36
C HIS A 83 17.90 -6.10 -7.48
N GLY A 84 17.15 -5.22 -8.14
CA GLY A 84 16.16 -5.62 -9.15
C GLY A 84 15.01 -6.47 -8.58
N THR A 85 14.74 -6.32 -7.28
CA THR A 85 13.67 -7.03 -6.57
C THR A 85 12.35 -6.32 -6.75
N SER A 86 11.29 -7.01 -7.18
CA SER A 86 9.93 -6.49 -7.16
C SER A 86 9.38 -6.47 -5.73
N ILE A 87 8.57 -5.47 -5.39
CA ILE A 87 7.97 -5.35 -4.05
C ILE A 87 6.45 -5.38 -4.17
N LEU A 88 5.82 -6.36 -3.52
CA LEU A 88 4.39 -6.33 -3.23
C LEU A 88 4.19 -5.61 -1.89
N PHE A 89 3.76 -4.35 -1.96
CA PHE A 89 3.59 -3.50 -0.79
C PHE A 89 2.13 -3.48 -0.36
N ILE A 90 1.82 -3.94 0.85
CA ILE A 90 0.48 -3.96 1.41
C ILE A 90 0.39 -2.89 2.50
N THR A 91 -0.54 -1.96 2.36
CA THR A 91 -0.76 -0.88 3.33
C THR A 91 -2.15 -0.26 3.17
N HIS A 92 -2.62 0.40 4.21
CA HIS A 92 -3.82 1.24 4.18
C HIS A 92 -3.50 2.73 3.98
N ASP A 93 -2.23 3.11 3.91
CA ASP A 93 -1.78 4.50 3.75
C ASP A 93 -1.61 4.85 2.26
N LEU A 94 -2.57 5.60 1.73
CA LEU A 94 -2.56 6.05 0.33
C LEU A 94 -1.40 6.99 0.00
N GLY A 95 -0.94 7.77 1.00
CA GLY A 95 0.23 8.64 0.83
C GLY A 95 1.53 7.84 0.63
N VAL A 96 1.63 6.69 1.28
CA VAL A 96 2.74 5.74 1.09
C VAL A 96 2.65 5.12 -0.31
N ILE A 97 1.46 4.66 -0.72
CA ILE A 97 1.26 4.06 -2.05
C ILE A 97 1.64 5.03 -3.16
N ALA A 98 1.20 6.29 -3.06
CA ALA A 98 1.52 7.32 -4.05
C ALA A 98 3.04 7.56 -4.24
N GLN A 99 3.86 7.26 -3.23
CA GLN A 99 5.32 7.41 -3.26
C GLN A 99 6.07 6.16 -3.72
N MET A 100 5.47 4.98 -3.53
CA MET A 100 6.17 3.69 -3.65
C MET A 100 5.74 2.87 -4.85
N ALA A 101 4.45 2.92 -5.22
CA ALA A 101 3.86 1.99 -6.16
C ALA A 101 4.02 2.44 -7.61
N ASP A 102 4.32 1.50 -8.49
CA ASP A 102 4.18 1.64 -9.93
C ASP A 102 2.72 1.34 -10.33
N ASP A 103 2.19 0.22 -9.83
CA ASP A 103 0.80 -0.22 -10.03
C ASP A 103 0.10 -0.37 -8.67
N VAL A 104 -1.21 -0.14 -8.65
CA VAL A 104 -2.04 -0.20 -7.45
C VAL A 104 -3.23 -1.11 -7.66
N ALA A 105 -3.46 -2.01 -6.71
CA ALA A 105 -4.69 -2.79 -6.60
C ALA A 105 -5.43 -2.37 -5.33
N VAL A 106 -6.60 -1.76 -5.49
CA VAL A 106 -7.48 -1.39 -4.37
C VAL A 106 -8.35 -2.58 -4.02
N MET A 107 -8.34 -2.97 -2.74
CA MET A 107 -9.12 -4.12 -2.26
C MET A 107 -10.24 -3.71 -1.31
N TYR A 108 -11.37 -4.38 -1.43
CA TYR A 108 -12.50 -4.25 -0.52
C TYR A 108 -13.17 -5.60 -0.27
N CYS A 109 -13.38 -5.98 1.00
CA CYS A 109 -13.96 -7.27 1.38
C CYS A 109 -13.32 -8.48 0.68
N GLY A 110 -11.99 -8.54 0.59
CA GLY A 110 -11.25 -9.66 -0.02
C GLY A 110 -11.22 -9.66 -1.55
N GLN A 111 -11.77 -8.64 -2.21
CA GLN A 111 -11.82 -8.54 -3.68
C GLN A 111 -11.05 -7.33 -4.17
N VAL A 112 -10.35 -7.46 -5.30
CA VAL A 112 -9.83 -6.32 -6.04
C VAL A 112 -11.00 -5.59 -6.69
N VAL A 113 -11.21 -4.33 -6.29
CA VAL A 113 -12.29 -3.47 -6.81
C VAL A 113 -11.82 -2.50 -7.87
N GLU A 114 -10.53 -2.18 -7.87
CA GLU A 114 -9.90 -1.34 -8.88
C GLU A 114 -8.42 -1.68 -9.02
N MET A 115 -7.89 -1.63 -10.23
CA MET A 115 -6.48 -1.83 -10.54
C MET A 115 -6.04 -0.86 -11.63
N ALA A 116 -4.96 -0.11 -11.38
CA ALA A 116 -4.42 0.87 -12.32
C ALA A 116 -2.97 1.22 -11.96
N PRO A 117 -2.18 1.81 -12.90
CA PRO A 117 -0.95 2.50 -12.58
C PRO A 117 -1.19 3.57 -11.51
N ALA A 118 -0.23 3.74 -10.60
CA ALA A 118 -0.36 4.73 -9.52
C ALA A 118 -0.62 6.15 -10.06
N LYS A 119 0.07 6.52 -11.16
CA LYS A 119 -0.16 7.80 -11.82
C LYS A 119 -1.62 7.96 -12.25
N THR A 120 -2.19 6.97 -12.92
CA THR A 120 -3.58 6.97 -13.37
C THR A 120 -4.52 7.11 -12.17
N LEU A 121 -4.30 6.33 -11.11
CA LEU A 121 -5.15 6.34 -9.93
C LEU A 121 -5.13 7.67 -9.17
N PHE A 122 -3.94 8.29 -9.01
CA PHE A 122 -3.78 9.50 -8.17
C PHE A 122 -3.86 10.82 -8.93
N THR A 123 -3.65 10.83 -10.25
CA THR A 123 -3.53 12.08 -11.04
C THR A 123 -4.49 12.15 -12.21
N ASP A 124 -4.55 11.10 -13.02
CA ASP A 124 -5.18 11.12 -14.34
C ASP A 124 -6.44 10.22 -14.41
N CYS A 125 -7.08 9.92 -13.27
CA CYS A 125 -8.19 8.98 -13.21
C CYS A 125 -9.42 9.51 -13.97
N GLU A 126 -9.78 8.86 -15.06
CA GLU A 126 -11.01 9.15 -15.81
C GLU A 126 -12.20 8.42 -15.20
N PHE A 127 -12.00 7.18 -14.73
CA PHE A 127 -13.01 6.37 -14.09
C PHE A 127 -12.52 5.89 -12.73
N SER A 128 -13.43 5.69 -11.79
CA SER A 128 -13.09 5.13 -10.48
C SER A 128 -14.19 4.25 -9.91
N HIS A 129 -13.77 3.31 -9.07
CA HIS A 129 -14.70 2.61 -8.19
C HIS A 129 -15.18 3.58 -7.09
N PRO A 130 -16.49 3.60 -6.73
CA PRO A 130 -17.00 4.50 -5.68
C PRO A 130 -16.29 4.37 -4.32
N TYR A 131 -15.72 3.23 -4.01
CA TYR A 131 -14.90 3.04 -2.82
C TYR A 131 -13.57 3.80 -2.93
N THR A 132 -12.88 3.70 -4.07
CA THR A 132 -11.63 4.44 -4.33
C THR A 132 -11.87 5.94 -4.32
N GLU A 133 -12.97 6.42 -4.93
CA GLU A 133 -13.39 7.82 -4.84
C GLU A 133 -13.54 8.24 -3.37
N GLY A 134 -14.24 7.44 -2.55
CA GLY A 134 -14.40 7.71 -1.12
C GLY A 134 -13.09 7.76 -0.34
N LEU A 135 -12.14 6.86 -0.64
CA LEU A 135 -10.82 6.87 -0.01
C LEU A 135 -10.05 8.15 -0.37
N MET A 136 -10.05 8.55 -1.65
CA MET A 136 -9.34 9.76 -2.11
C MET A 136 -9.89 11.03 -1.47
N VAL A 137 -11.21 11.14 -1.32
CA VAL A 137 -11.87 12.30 -0.67
C VAL A 137 -11.60 12.33 0.83
N SER A 138 -11.37 11.17 1.46
CA SER A 138 -11.09 11.08 2.89
C SER A 138 -9.65 11.44 3.28
N ILE A 139 -8.73 11.65 2.31
CA ILE A 139 -7.34 12.02 2.58
C ILE A 139 -7.26 13.47 3.07
N PRO A 140 -6.68 13.74 4.28
CA PRO A 140 -6.42 15.11 4.72
C PRO A 140 -5.41 15.79 3.78
N ARG A 141 -5.73 17.00 3.34
CA ARG A 141 -4.82 17.81 2.52
C ARG A 141 -4.23 18.94 3.36
N LEU A 142 -3.00 19.32 3.06
CA LEU A 142 -2.31 20.42 3.76
C LEU A 142 -3.02 21.77 3.55
N ASP A 143 -3.73 21.91 2.45
CA ASP A 143 -4.49 23.11 2.08
C ASP A 143 -5.95 23.09 2.56
N THR A 144 -6.40 22.03 3.26
CA THR A 144 -7.74 21.95 3.81
C THR A 144 -7.91 23.02 4.90
N PRO A 145 -8.90 23.95 4.77
CA PRO A 145 -9.12 24.97 5.78
C PRO A 145 -9.41 24.38 7.16
N ALA A 146 -8.94 25.03 8.23
CA ALA A 146 -9.22 24.61 9.59
C ALA A 146 -10.74 24.58 9.84
N GLY A 147 -11.23 23.48 10.46
CA GLY A 147 -12.65 23.30 10.77
C GLY A 147 -13.48 22.62 9.69
N VAL A 148 -12.94 22.35 8.51
CA VAL A 148 -13.63 21.53 7.50
C VAL A 148 -13.62 20.07 7.94
N ARG A 149 -14.82 19.49 8.05
CA ARG A 149 -14.97 18.05 8.34
C ARG A 149 -14.64 17.23 7.10
N LEU A 150 -13.69 16.32 7.25
CA LEU A 150 -13.38 15.37 6.17
C LEU A 150 -14.58 14.48 5.88
N GLU A 151 -14.85 14.25 4.60
CA GLU A 151 -15.87 13.29 4.18
C GLU A 151 -15.36 11.88 4.50
N SER A 152 -16.19 11.08 5.14
CA SER A 152 -15.91 9.68 5.41
C SER A 152 -16.91 8.79 4.67
N ILE A 153 -16.46 7.59 4.28
CA ILE A 153 -17.33 6.60 3.66
C ILE A 153 -18.36 6.15 4.72
N PRO A 154 -19.67 6.34 4.50
CA PRO A 154 -20.70 6.03 5.49
C PRO A 154 -20.81 4.52 5.76
N GLY A 155 -21.38 4.17 6.92
CA GLY A 155 -21.67 2.80 7.31
C GLY A 155 -20.44 2.01 7.73
N SER A 156 -20.64 0.73 8.05
CA SER A 156 -19.59 -0.20 8.49
C SER A 156 -19.25 -1.18 7.37
N VAL A 157 -18.02 -1.68 7.39
CA VAL A 157 -17.60 -2.76 6.48
C VAL A 157 -18.41 -4.02 6.80
N PRO A 158 -19.00 -4.70 5.82
CA PRO A 158 -19.73 -5.95 6.03
C PRO A 158 -18.87 -7.00 6.71
N HIS A 159 -19.49 -7.76 7.62
CA HIS A 159 -18.80 -8.85 8.27
C HIS A 159 -18.47 -9.96 7.25
N PRO A 160 -17.26 -10.56 7.28
CA PRO A 160 -16.84 -11.57 6.30
C PRO A 160 -17.79 -12.77 6.15
N LEU A 161 -18.50 -13.15 7.23
CA LEU A 161 -19.50 -14.23 7.18
C LEU A 161 -20.87 -13.80 6.65
N ASN A 162 -21.12 -12.48 6.47
CA ASN A 162 -22.41 -11.92 6.04
C ASN A 162 -22.20 -10.92 4.90
N LEU A 163 -21.45 -11.31 3.90
CA LEU A 163 -21.21 -10.46 2.72
C LEU A 163 -22.49 -10.31 1.89
N PRO A 164 -22.72 -9.11 1.31
CA PRO A 164 -23.82 -8.89 0.35
C PRO A 164 -23.76 -9.91 -0.81
N LYS A 165 -24.94 -10.33 -1.29
CA LYS A 165 -25.06 -11.24 -2.44
C LYS A 165 -24.50 -10.61 -3.72
N GLY A 166 -24.85 -9.33 -3.96
CA GLY A 166 -24.37 -8.54 -5.08
C GLY A 166 -23.02 -7.87 -4.80
N CYS A 167 -22.87 -6.63 -5.27
CA CYS A 167 -21.67 -5.84 -5.04
C CYS A 167 -21.39 -5.69 -3.54
N LYS A 168 -20.18 -6.04 -3.12
CA LYS A 168 -19.78 -6.02 -1.68
C LYS A 168 -19.79 -4.59 -1.10
N PHE A 169 -19.63 -3.59 -1.94
CA PHE A 169 -19.67 -2.17 -1.53
C PHE A 169 -21.10 -1.57 -1.57
N ALA A 170 -22.09 -2.27 -2.15
CA ALA A 170 -23.45 -1.74 -2.33
C ALA A 170 -24.07 -1.11 -1.07
N PRO A 171 -23.98 -1.69 0.15
CA PRO A 171 -24.55 -1.10 1.36
C PRO A 171 -23.98 0.25 1.76
N ARG A 172 -22.82 0.62 1.26
CA ARG A 172 -22.09 1.86 1.57
C ARG A 172 -21.95 2.78 0.35
N CYS A 173 -22.41 2.32 -0.80
CA CYS A 173 -22.26 3.05 -2.06
C CYS A 173 -23.37 4.08 -2.23
N LYS A 174 -23.00 5.37 -2.29
CA LYS A 174 -23.95 6.46 -2.54
C LYS A 174 -24.57 6.44 -3.96
N TYR A 175 -24.02 5.60 -4.85
CA TYR A 175 -24.49 5.42 -6.23
C TYR A 175 -25.12 4.03 -6.45
N CYS A 176 -25.49 3.34 -5.38
CA CYS A 176 -26.06 2.00 -5.45
C CYS A 176 -27.34 1.97 -6.27
N GLN A 177 -27.46 1.01 -7.19
CA GLN A 177 -28.65 0.74 -7.98
C GLN A 177 -29.15 -0.66 -7.72
N GLN A 178 -30.36 -1.01 -8.16
CA GLN A 178 -30.98 -2.32 -7.94
C GLN A 178 -30.10 -3.47 -8.38
N ARG A 179 -29.47 -3.36 -9.55
CA ARG A 179 -28.53 -4.38 -10.05
C ARG A 179 -27.38 -4.65 -9.10
N CYS A 180 -26.86 -3.60 -8.41
CA CYS A 180 -25.77 -3.76 -7.45
C CYS A 180 -26.15 -4.61 -6.22
N LEU A 181 -27.43 -4.70 -5.88
CA LEU A 181 -27.92 -5.51 -4.77
C LEU A 181 -28.07 -6.98 -5.16
N GLU A 182 -28.34 -7.25 -6.44
CA GLU A 182 -28.71 -8.56 -6.96
C GLU A 182 -27.52 -9.31 -7.57
N GLU A 183 -26.62 -8.59 -8.25
CA GLU A 183 -25.52 -9.17 -9.02
C GLU A 183 -24.17 -8.67 -8.50
N GLU A 184 -23.17 -9.53 -8.59
CA GLU A 184 -21.77 -9.18 -8.31
C GLU A 184 -21.10 -8.69 -9.60
N PRO A 185 -20.51 -7.47 -9.62
CA PRO A 185 -19.82 -6.99 -10.80
C PRO A 185 -18.50 -7.73 -11.01
N GLU A 186 -18.13 -7.95 -12.26
CA GLU A 186 -16.81 -8.45 -12.64
C GLU A 186 -15.78 -7.30 -12.68
N LEU A 187 -14.49 -7.65 -12.56
CA LEU A 187 -13.39 -6.73 -12.79
C LEU A 187 -13.19 -6.61 -14.31
N VAL A 188 -13.51 -5.45 -14.87
CA VAL A 188 -13.48 -5.21 -16.32
C VAL A 188 -12.58 -4.03 -16.67
N ASN A 189 -11.98 -4.05 -17.84
CA ASN A 189 -11.22 -2.92 -18.36
C ASN A 189 -12.17 -1.76 -18.66
N VAL A 190 -11.90 -0.60 -18.07
CA VAL A 190 -12.58 0.67 -18.38
C VAL A 190 -11.72 1.56 -19.28
N THR A 191 -10.41 1.37 -19.24
CA THR A 191 -9.40 1.90 -20.17
C THR A 191 -8.37 0.80 -20.46
N GLU A 192 -7.36 1.11 -21.30
CA GLU A 192 -6.26 0.17 -21.58
C GLU A 192 -5.43 -0.16 -20.33
N GLU A 193 -5.32 0.75 -19.39
CA GLU A 193 -4.47 0.63 -18.19
C GLU A 193 -5.26 0.47 -16.88
N GLN A 194 -6.62 0.54 -16.93
CA GLN A 194 -7.42 0.55 -15.70
C GLN A 194 -8.52 -0.48 -15.76
N GLN A 195 -8.66 -1.23 -14.65
CA GLN A 195 -9.74 -2.17 -14.41
C GLN A 195 -10.57 -1.74 -13.22
N VAL A 196 -11.91 -1.86 -13.33
CA VAL A 196 -12.85 -1.48 -12.25
C VAL A 196 -13.91 -2.57 -12.09
N ARG A 197 -14.18 -2.96 -10.84
CA ARG A 197 -15.24 -3.91 -10.46
C ARG A 197 -16.52 -3.14 -10.09
N CYS A 198 -17.15 -2.55 -11.09
CA CYS A 198 -18.36 -1.75 -10.88
C CYS A 198 -19.23 -1.76 -12.14
N PHE A 199 -20.57 -1.85 -12.00
CA PHE A 199 -21.50 -1.71 -13.13
C PHE A 199 -21.59 -0.27 -13.64
N TYR A 200 -21.29 0.71 -12.74
CA TYR A 200 -21.44 2.13 -13.00
C TYR A 200 -20.19 2.89 -12.51
N PRO A 201 -19.00 2.60 -13.12
CA PRO A 201 -17.78 3.28 -12.71
C PRO A 201 -17.94 4.78 -12.88
N ARG A 202 -17.43 5.55 -11.92
CA ARG A 202 -17.58 7.00 -11.90
C ARG A 202 -16.63 7.65 -12.89
N LYS A 203 -17.18 8.46 -13.79
CA LYS A 203 -16.42 9.35 -14.63
C LYS A 203 -16.08 10.61 -13.82
N GLU A 204 -14.81 10.88 -13.61
CA GLU A 204 -14.39 12.01 -12.79
C GLU A 204 -14.40 13.33 -13.56
N GLU A 205 -15.43 14.13 -13.35
CA GLU A 205 -15.40 15.56 -13.64
C GLU A 205 -14.69 16.38 -12.53
N ARG A 206 -14.25 15.73 -11.43
CA ARG A 206 -13.96 16.37 -10.14
C ARG A 206 -12.49 16.68 -9.85
N ARG A 207 -11.53 16.12 -10.56
CA ARG A 207 -10.11 16.37 -10.24
C ARG A 207 -9.54 17.67 -10.76
N ALA A 208 -10.26 18.42 -11.59
CA ALA A 208 -9.86 19.78 -11.97
C ALA A 208 -9.69 20.73 -10.76
N ASN A 209 -10.32 20.41 -9.62
CA ASN A 209 -10.24 21.19 -8.38
C ASN A 209 -9.20 20.63 -7.37
N LEU A 210 -8.40 19.62 -7.77
CA LEU A 210 -7.40 18.97 -6.93
C LEU A 210 -5.96 19.42 -7.28
N LYS A 211 -5.82 20.44 -8.14
CA LYS A 211 -4.54 21.10 -8.44
C LYS A 211 -4.24 22.21 -7.47
#